data_6d0790479cc1903385da76b7e55de19c
#
_entry.id   6d0790479cc1903385da76b7e55de19c
#
_cell.length_a   1.000
_cell.length_b   1.000
_cell.length_c   1.000
_cell.angle_alpha   90.00
_cell.angle_beta   90.00
_cell.angle_gamma   90.00
#
_symmetry.space_group_name_H-M   'P 1'
#
loop_
_entity.id
_entity.type
_entity.pdbx_description
1 polymer ?
#
loop_
_entity_poly.entity_id
_entity_poly.type
_entity_poly.pdbx_seq_one_letter_code
_entity_poly.pdbx_strand_id
1 'polypeptide(L)'
;PELVEMKAQVYKDPRPKEHFDRFHERTRTKGADWMYEVVRMVLTPILFVIFRARCIASDNVPQEGPVIIAPNHFSFMDHFFVAVFVRRRVHFMAKSQLFTRPIQFIYTHGGVFPVRRGHDDQEAFITAHTVLAKGGTIVMYCEGGRSRSGDLAPKPKRGIGKLALESGATIVPVAIYGSAKVRNWKRLQFPKVTVQYGEALRYEQVPDPDKGQQQEVANEIFGEIKRLYAGLEEHGRRGMAQKVRAAR
;
A
#
# COMPACT_ATOMS: atom_id res chain seq x y z
N PRO A 1 12.91 -17.46 13.69
CA PRO A 1 12.13 -17.13 14.88
C PRO A 1 10.66 -17.05 14.53
N GLU A 2 9.86 -17.66 15.38
CA GLU A 2 8.41 -17.72 15.26
C GLU A 2 7.80 -16.30 15.28
N LEU A 3 6.82 -16.05 14.40
CA LEU A 3 6.17 -14.75 14.32
C LEU A 3 5.21 -14.55 15.48
N VAL A 4 5.20 -13.35 16.07
CA VAL A 4 4.21 -12.99 17.09
C VAL A 4 2.80 -13.08 16.47
N GLU A 5 1.90 -13.77 17.14
CA GLU A 5 0.54 -13.95 16.68
C GLU A 5 -0.22 -12.61 16.61
N MET A 6 -0.94 -12.41 15.52
CA MET A 6 -1.78 -11.23 15.36
C MET A 6 -3.20 -11.49 15.86
N LYS A 7 -3.74 -10.54 16.62
CA LYS A 7 -5.17 -10.57 16.99
C LYS A 7 -6.07 -10.67 15.76
N ALA A 8 -7.18 -11.39 15.89
CA ALA A 8 -8.20 -11.47 14.84
C ALA A 8 -8.63 -10.07 14.39
N GLN A 9 -8.76 -9.90 13.07
CA GLN A 9 -9.19 -8.61 12.52
C GLN A 9 -10.71 -8.51 12.61
N VAL A 10 -11.20 -7.48 13.29
CA VAL A 10 -12.62 -7.13 13.30
C VAL A 10 -12.88 -6.25 12.07
N TYR A 11 -13.82 -6.65 11.24
CA TYR A 11 -14.15 -5.92 10.00
C TYR A 11 -15.39 -5.03 10.13
N LYS A 12 -16.32 -5.36 11.04
CA LYS A 12 -17.52 -4.55 11.24
C LYS A 12 -17.21 -3.30 12.08
N ASP A 13 -17.59 -2.15 11.55
CA ASP A 13 -17.57 -0.87 12.26
C ASP A 13 -19.01 -0.49 12.59
N PRO A 14 -19.36 -0.29 13.85
CA PRO A 14 -20.72 0.03 14.25
C PRO A 14 -21.14 1.46 13.89
N ARG A 15 -20.16 2.33 13.58
CA ARG A 15 -20.46 3.73 13.22
C ARG A 15 -21.12 3.81 11.86
N PRO A 16 -22.11 4.71 11.67
CA PRO A 16 -22.76 4.91 10.39
C PRO A 16 -21.78 5.44 9.34
N LYS A 17 -22.11 5.28 8.07
CA LYS A 17 -21.22 5.72 6.96
C LYS A 17 -20.97 7.22 6.98
N GLU A 18 -21.96 8.01 7.33
CA GLU A 18 -21.96 9.47 7.38
C GLU A 18 -20.89 10.01 8.35
N HIS A 19 -20.53 9.20 9.37
CA HIS A 19 -19.44 9.54 10.29
C HIS A 19 -18.11 9.74 9.56
N PHE A 20 -17.95 9.07 8.42
CA PHE A 20 -16.70 9.05 7.65
C PHE A 20 -16.66 10.06 6.51
N ASP A 21 -17.79 10.66 6.13
CA ASP A 21 -17.90 11.58 4.99
C ASP A 21 -16.91 12.74 5.07
N ARG A 22 -16.75 13.34 6.25
CA ARG A 22 -15.79 14.43 6.48
C ARG A 22 -14.33 14.06 6.17
N PHE A 23 -13.95 12.78 6.37
CA PHE A 23 -12.60 12.32 6.10
C PHE A 23 -12.40 12.11 4.58
N HIS A 24 -13.41 11.57 3.92
CA HIS A 24 -13.43 11.44 2.47
C HIS A 24 -13.40 12.79 1.78
N GLU A 25 -14.27 13.71 2.19
CA GLU A 25 -14.33 15.06 1.66
C GLU A 25 -12.99 15.79 1.82
N ARG A 26 -12.39 15.73 3.01
CA ARG A 26 -11.08 16.33 3.22
C ARG A 26 -10.01 15.75 2.28
N THR A 27 -9.97 14.43 2.13
CA THR A 27 -8.99 13.78 1.24
C THR A 27 -9.22 14.21 -0.21
N ARG A 28 -10.47 14.28 -0.65
CA ARG A 28 -10.84 14.73 -2.00
C ARG A 28 -10.51 16.21 -2.25
N THR A 29 -10.62 17.07 -1.24
CA THR A 29 -10.44 18.53 -1.40
C THR A 29 -9.02 18.99 -1.10
N LYS A 30 -8.45 18.57 0.03
CA LYS A 30 -7.16 19.07 0.55
C LYS A 30 -6.00 18.08 0.40
N GLY A 31 -6.29 16.77 0.34
CA GLY A 31 -5.28 15.73 0.28
C GLY A 31 -4.40 15.65 1.53
N ALA A 32 -3.19 15.12 1.36
CA ALA A 32 -2.15 15.09 2.39
C ALA A 32 -1.51 16.48 2.53
N ASP A 33 -1.27 16.91 3.77
CA ASP A 33 -0.69 18.22 4.08
C ASP A 33 0.68 18.11 4.81
N TRP A 34 1.02 19.15 5.58
CA TRP A 34 2.29 19.22 6.31
C TRP A 34 2.52 18.04 7.27
N MET A 35 1.45 17.46 7.82
CA MET A 35 1.54 16.30 8.74
C MET A 35 2.18 15.09 8.06
N TYR A 36 1.93 14.90 6.76
CA TYR A 36 2.59 13.85 5.97
C TYR A 36 4.12 13.99 6.02
N GLU A 37 4.63 15.20 5.85
CA GLU A 37 6.07 15.46 5.87
C GLU A 37 6.65 15.33 7.29
N VAL A 38 5.92 15.75 8.32
CA VAL A 38 6.34 15.57 9.73
C VAL A 38 6.46 14.08 10.05
N VAL A 39 5.44 13.29 9.73
CA VAL A 39 5.47 11.83 9.96
C VAL A 39 6.62 11.19 9.18
N ARG A 40 6.80 11.58 7.91
CA ARG A 40 7.89 11.10 7.06
C ARG A 40 9.26 11.45 7.65
N MET A 41 9.46 12.69 8.07
CA MET A 41 10.72 13.16 8.65
C MET A 41 11.08 12.40 9.94
N VAL A 42 10.10 12.19 10.82
CA VAL A 42 10.31 11.48 12.09
C VAL A 42 10.57 9.99 11.87
N LEU A 43 9.81 9.36 10.97
CA LEU A 43 9.93 7.91 10.78
C LEU A 43 11.10 7.51 9.88
N THR A 44 11.54 8.35 8.96
CA THR A 44 12.65 8.04 8.04
C THR A 44 13.90 7.52 8.77
N PRO A 45 14.48 8.24 9.76
CA PRO A 45 15.67 7.75 10.45
C PRO A 45 15.42 6.42 11.19
N ILE A 46 14.24 6.24 11.76
CA ILE A 46 13.86 4.99 12.45
C ILE A 46 13.86 3.83 11.43
N LEU A 47 13.25 4.01 10.27
CA LEU A 47 13.19 2.98 9.24
C LEU A 47 14.59 2.63 8.70
N PHE A 48 15.44 3.63 8.48
CA PHE A 48 16.78 3.44 7.93
C PHE A 48 17.76 2.83 8.93
N VAL A 49 17.71 3.24 10.20
CA VAL A 49 18.64 2.79 11.23
C VAL A 49 18.17 1.46 11.86
N ILE A 50 16.95 1.43 12.40
CA ILE A 50 16.45 0.27 13.14
C ILE A 50 16.14 -0.90 12.20
N PHE A 51 15.38 -0.64 11.13
CA PHE A 51 14.97 -1.68 10.18
C PHE A 51 15.92 -1.80 8.99
N ARG A 52 16.97 -1.00 8.95
CA ARG A 52 17.97 -1.01 7.85
C ARG A 52 17.28 -1.04 6.49
N ALA A 53 16.16 -0.26 6.40
CA ALA A 53 15.32 -0.20 5.23
C ALA A 53 16.12 0.28 4.00
N ARG A 54 15.91 -0.36 2.87
CA ARG A 54 16.50 0.03 1.58
C ARG A 54 15.49 -0.22 0.48
N CYS A 55 15.59 0.56 -0.60
CA CYS A 55 14.77 0.34 -1.79
C CYS A 55 15.61 -0.15 -2.98
N ILE A 56 14.90 -0.75 -3.93
CA ILE A 56 15.37 -1.11 -5.25
C ILE A 56 14.37 -0.53 -6.24
N ALA A 57 14.87 0.20 -7.24
CA ALA A 57 14.10 0.75 -8.36
C ALA A 57 12.91 1.66 -7.97
N SER A 58 13.06 2.52 -6.95
CA SER A 58 12.01 3.48 -6.59
C SER A 58 11.72 4.53 -7.67
N ASP A 59 12.63 4.70 -8.62
CA ASP A 59 12.49 5.52 -9.82
C ASP A 59 11.49 4.94 -10.85
N ASN A 60 11.07 3.69 -10.70
CA ASN A 60 9.96 3.12 -11.46
C ASN A 60 8.60 3.76 -11.11
N VAL A 61 8.51 4.51 -10.00
CA VAL A 61 7.30 5.26 -9.64
C VAL A 61 7.27 6.57 -10.43
N PRO A 62 6.32 6.77 -11.35
CA PRO A 62 6.20 8.01 -12.12
C PRO A 62 6.03 9.22 -11.19
N GLN A 63 6.70 10.32 -11.52
CA GLN A 63 6.63 11.55 -10.72
C GLN A 63 5.33 12.33 -10.94
N GLU A 64 4.69 12.12 -12.07
CA GLU A 64 3.47 12.82 -12.48
C GLU A 64 2.40 11.82 -12.93
N GLY A 65 1.17 12.29 -13.03
CA GLY A 65 0.01 11.49 -13.44
C GLY A 65 -0.51 10.56 -12.33
N PRO A 66 -1.63 9.88 -12.58
CA PRO A 66 -2.26 8.97 -11.63
C PRO A 66 -1.44 7.69 -11.46
N VAL A 67 -1.16 7.33 -10.20
CA VAL A 67 -0.38 6.14 -9.86
C VAL A 67 -1.05 5.33 -8.75
N ILE A 68 -1.14 4.03 -8.93
CA ILE A 68 -1.49 3.06 -7.89
C ILE A 68 -0.24 2.26 -7.55
N ILE A 69 0.25 2.39 -6.34
CA ILE A 69 1.31 1.54 -5.79
C ILE A 69 0.65 0.32 -5.16
N ALA A 70 1.01 -0.86 -5.63
CA ALA A 70 0.39 -2.13 -5.28
C ALA A 70 1.37 -3.03 -4.49
N PRO A 71 1.46 -2.94 -3.16
CA PRO A 71 2.34 -3.77 -2.36
C PRO A 71 1.63 -5.01 -1.78
N ASN A 72 2.45 -6.01 -1.34
CA ASN A 72 2.02 -6.99 -0.36
C ASN A 72 1.89 -6.37 1.05
N HIS A 73 1.20 -7.07 1.98
CA HIS A 73 0.90 -6.50 3.29
C HIS A 73 1.09 -7.48 4.45
N PHE A 74 2.17 -7.30 5.21
CA PHE A 74 2.51 -8.15 6.36
C PHE A 74 2.53 -7.42 7.69
N SER A 75 2.84 -6.11 7.66
CA SER A 75 3.02 -5.29 8.85
C SER A 75 2.24 -4.00 8.78
N PHE A 76 1.85 -3.49 9.92
CA PHE A 76 1.35 -2.13 10.03
C PHE A 76 2.40 -1.07 9.59
N MET A 77 3.69 -1.39 9.64
CA MET A 77 4.76 -0.48 9.19
C MET A 77 4.93 -0.41 7.66
N ASP A 78 4.26 -1.28 6.89
CA ASP A 78 4.42 -1.35 5.43
C ASP A 78 4.09 -0.02 4.72
N HIS A 79 3.10 0.73 5.25
CA HIS A 79 2.75 2.04 4.71
C HIS A 79 3.95 3.01 4.72
N PHE A 80 4.70 2.99 5.82
CA PHE A 80 5.86 3.87 5.99
C PHE A 80 7.04 3.38 5.16
N PHE A 81 7.26 2.06 5.09
CA PHE A 81 8.31 1.49 4.22
C PHE A 81 8.10 1.83 2.75
N VAL A 82 6.85 1.83 2.26
CA VAL A 82 6.55 2.25 0.90
C VAL A 82 6.71 3.76 0.74
N ALA A 83 6.14 4.56 1.64
CA ALA A 83 6.09 6.00 1.47
C ALA A 83 7.47 6.69 1.53
N VAL A 84 8.40 6.17 2.35
CA VAL A 84 9.70 6.83 2.61
C VAL A 84 10.58 6.93 1.36
N PHE A 85 10.43 6.00 0.42
CA PHE A 85 11.24 5.93 -0.80
C PHE A 85 10.58 6.60 -2.02
N VAL A 86 9.32 7.02 -1.90
CA VAL A 86 8.59 7.69 -2.99
C VAL A 86 8.70 9.19 -2.83
N ARG A 87 9.07 9.90 -3.90
CA ARG A 87 9.23 11.37 -3.86
C ARG A 87 7.91 12.13 -3.78
N ARG A 88 6.81 11.48 -4.17
CA ARG A 88 5.45 12.05 -4.16
C ARG A 88 4.76 11.77 -2.82
N ARG A 89 3.79 12.61 -2.46
CA ARG A 89 2.84 12.29 -1.39
C ARG A 89 1.95 11.16 -1.85
N VAL A 90 1.75 10.17 -0.98
CA VAL A 90 0.90 9.01 -1.27
C VAL A 90 -0.30 8.99 -0.33
N HIS A 91 -1.44 8.56 -0.84
CA HIS A 91 -2.66 8.39 -0.06
C HIS A 91 -2.84 6.91 0.27
N PHE A 92 -3.36 6.65 1.47
CA PHE A 92 -3.58 5.28 1.94
C PHE A 92 -5.02 5.04 2.30
N MET A 93 -5.50 3.84 1.99
CA MET A 93 -6.76 3.33 2.50
C MET A 93 -6.51 2.61 3.83
N ALA A 94 -7.16 3.04 4.90
CA ALA A 94 -7.06 2.39 6.19
C ALA A 94 -8.44 1.96 6.71
N LYS A 95 -8.48 0.86 7.46
CA LYS A 95 -9.76 0.40 8.04
C LYS A 95 -10.38 1.49 8.91
N SER A 96 -11.69 1.67 8.78
CA SER A 96 -12.48 2.73 9.45
C SER A 96 -12.29 2.76 10.97
N GLN A 97 -12.12 1.59 11.62
CA GLN A 97 -11.89 1.49 13.06
C GLN A 97 -10.65 2.24 13.57
N LEU A 98 -9.70 2.56 12.69
CA LEU A 98 -8.51 3.34 13.06
C LEU A 98 -8.79 4.85 13.19
N PHE A 99 -9.92 5.31 12.68
CA PHE A 99 -10.31 6.73 12.74
C PHE A 99 -10.96 7.08 14.08
N THR A 100 -10.15 7.09 15.14
CA THR A 100 -10.50 7.46 16.50
C THR A 100 -9.55 8.55 17.02
N ARG A 101 -10.02 9.39 17.96
CA ARG A 101 -9.17 10.41 18.59
C ARG A 101 -8.09 9.75 19.47
N PRO A 102 -6.86 10.29 19.52
CA PRO A 102 -6.36 11.43 18.74
C PRO A 102 -5.81 11.05 17.35
N ILE A 103 -5.65 9.77 17.05
CA ILE A 103 -4.93 9.23 15.89
C ILE A 103 -5.56 9.64 14.56
N GLN A 104 -6.90 9.80 14.53
CA GLN A 104 -7.60 10.26 13.32
C GLN A 104 -7.05 11.57 12.75
N PHE A 105 -6.53 12.46 13.60
CA PHE A 105 -5.93 13.72 13.16
C PHE A 105 -4.72 13.46 12.27
N ILE A 106 -3.80 12.63 12.74
CA ILE A 106 -2.57 12.25 12.00
C ILE A 106 -2.93 11.57 10.67
N TYR A 107 -3.89 10.65 10.70
CA TYR A 107 -4.32 9.95 9.48
C TYR A 107 -4.93 10.90 8.47
N THR A 108 -5.86 11.74 8.90
CA THR A 108 -6.59 12.64 8.02
C THR A 108 -5.66 13.66 7.36
N HIS A 109 -4.73 14.22 8.12
CA HIS A 109 -3.73 15.16 7.63
C HIS A 109 -2.57 14.48 6.88
N GLY A 110 -2.29 13.23 7.19
CA GLY A 110 -1.31 12.39 6.51
C GLY A 110 -1.78 11.78 5.19
N GLY A 111 -2.98 12.13 4.69
CA GLY A 111 -3.49 11.62 3.42
C GLY A 111 -4.10 10.22 3.50
N VAL A 112 -4.50 9.79 4.70
CA VAL A 112 -5.16 8.49 4.91
C VAL A 112 -6.68 8.70 4.94
N PHE A 113 -7.41 7.88 4.19
CA PHE A 113 -8.88 7.90 4.21
C PHE A 113 -9.45 6.53 4.61
N PRO A 114 -10.66 6.51 5.23
CA PRO A 114 -11.22 5.29 5.76
C PRO A 114 -11.73 4.34 4.67
N VAL A 115 -11.72 3.04 4.98
CA VAL A 115 -12.40 1.99 4.23
C VAL A 115 -13.19 1.12 5.21
N ARG A 116 -14.49 0.97 4.98
CA ARG A 116 -15.38 0.13 5.78
C ARG A 116 -15.39 -1.29 5.24
N ARG A 117 -14.44 -2.08 5.69
CA ARG A 117 -14.30 -3.48 5.22
C ARG A 117 -15.52 -4.31 5.61
N GLY A 118 -15.96 -5.19 4.69
CA GLY A 118 -17.14 -6.02 4.86
C GLY A 118 -18.45 -5.33 4.45
N HIS A 119 -18.35 -4.09 3.94
CA HIS A 119 -19.42 -3.36 3.28
C HIS A 119 -19.01 -3.07 1.84
N ASP A 120 -19.97 -2.83 0.97
CA ASP A 120 -19.71 -2.26 -0.35
C ASP A 120 -19.43 -0.75 -0.17
N ASP A 121 -18.16 -0.44 0.13
CA ASP A 121 -17.76 0.92 0.48
C ASP A 121 -17.43 1.74 -0.78
N GLN A 122 -18.48 2.18 -1.45
CA GLN A 122 -18.40 3.01 -2.65
C GLN A 122 -17.66 4.34 -2.37
N GLU A 123 -17.84 4.92 -1.17
CA GLU A 123 -17.19 6.19 -0.82
C GLU A 123 -15.66 6.11 -0.83
N ALA A 124 -15.10 4.98 -0.41
CA ALA A 124 -13.65 4.76 -0.49
C ALA A 124 -13.17 4.72 -1.96
N PHE A 125 -13.95 4.07 -2.85
CA PHE A 125 -13.62 4.04 -4.29
C PHE A 125 -13.78 5.42 -4.94
N ILE A 126 -14.86 6.15 -4.65
CA ILE A 126 -15.06 7.53 -5.14
C ILE A 126 -13.88 8.43 -4.72
N THR A 127 -13.42 8.28 -3.47
CA THR A 127 -12.27 9.06 -2.98
C THR A 127 -10.99 8.66 -3.71
N ALA A 128 -10.78 7.37 -3.93
CA ALA A 128 -9.63 6.86 -4.68
C ALA A 128 -9.62 7.42 -6.11
N HIS A 129 -10.74 7.34 -6.82
CA HIS A 129 -10.89 7.89 -8.16
C HIS A 129 -10.65 9.41 -8.19
N THR A 130 -11.17 10.15 -7.22
CA THR A 130 -10.96 11.61 -7.14
C THR A 130 -9.48 11.96 -6.96
N VAL A 131 -8.76 11.21 -6.12
CA VAL A 131 -7.32 11.41 -5.92
C VAL A 131 -6.56 11.11 -7.21
N LEU A 132 -6.87 10.00 -7.88
CA LEU A 132 -6.22 9.61 -9.14
C LEU A 132 -6.53 10.60 -10.27
N ALA A 133 -7.78 11.04 -10.41
CA ALA A 133 -8.18 12.03 -11.42
C ALA A 133 -7.43 13.36 -11.28
N LYS A 134 -6.98 13.71 -10.07
CA LYS A 134 -6.11 14.86 -9.81
C LYS A 134 -4.61 14.56 -10.03
N GLY A 135 -4.27 13.43 -10.64
CA GLY A 135 -2.90 13.00 -10.82
C GLY A 135 -2.21 12.52 -9.54
N GLY A 136 -2.98 12.21 -8.49
CA GLY A 136 -2.46 11.76 -7.20
C GLY A 136 -1.94 10.32 -7.21
N THR A 137 -1.37 9.90 -6.08
CA THR A 137 -0.87 8.54 -5.88
C THR A 137 -1.60 7.86 -4.73
N ILE A 138 -2.03 6.61 -4.95
CA ILE A 138 -2.68 5.78 -3.95
C ILE A 138 -1.86 4.53 -3.70
N VAL A 139 -1.78 4.11 -2.45
CA VAL A 139 -1.29 2.78 -2.08
C VAL A 139 -2.48 1.88 -1.78
N MET A 140 -2.59 0.78 -2.54
CA MET A 140 -3.65 -0.21 -2.37
C MET A 140 -3.06 -1.62 -2.25
N TYR A 141 -3.29 -2.26 -1.11
CA TYR A 141 -2.77 -3.61 -0.86
C TYR A 141 -3.63 -4.66 -1.55
N CYS A 142 -2.99 -5.47 -2.41
CA CYS A 142 -3.69 -6.49 -3.21
C CYS A 142 -4.39 -7.56 -2.36
N GLU A 143 -3.88 -7.84 -1.17
CA GLU A 143 -4.40 -8.85 -0.26
C GLU A 143 -5.66 -8.39 0.50
N GLY A 144 -5.96 -7.08 0.49
CA GLY A 144 -7.09 -6.50 1.21
C GLY A 144 -6.96 -6.53 2.74
N GLY A 145 -5.85 -7.00 3.28
CA GLY A 145 -5.55 -7.07 4.70
C GLY A 145 -4.16 -7.63 4.96
N ARG A 146 -3.68 -7.53 6.20
CA ARG A 146 -2.38 -8.05 6.58
C ARG A 146 -2.39 -9.57 6.64
N SER A 147 -1.40 -10.22 6.04
CA SER A 147 -1.19 -11.66 6.19
C SER A 147 -0.92 -12.03 7.66
N ARG A 148 -1.57 -13.06 8.15
CA ARG A 148 -1.38 -13.58 9.51
C ARG A 148 -0.21 -14.56 9.60
N SER A 149 -0.03 -15.41 8.59
CA SER A 149 1.09 -16.36 8.49
C SER A 149 2.43 -15.67 8.23
N GLY A 150 2.42 -14.52 7.57
CA GLY A 150 3.62 -13.85 7.08
C GLY A 150 3.99 -14.25 5.65
N ASP A 151 3.15 -15.04 5.00
CA ASP A 151 3.27 -15.44 3.60
C ASP A 151 2.33 -14.62 2.72
N LEU A 152 2.62 -14.56 1.44
CA LEU A 152 1.74 -13.94 0.45
C LEU A 152 0.40 -14.70 0.38
N ALA A 153 -0.69 -13.96 0.24
CA ALA A 153 -2.00 -14.56 0.06
C ALA A 153 -2.03 -15.47 -1.19
N PRO A 154 -2.83 -16.53 -1.21
CA PRO A 154 -2.95 -17.38 -2.40
C PRO A 154 -3.54 -16.61 -3.59
N LYS A 155 -4.46 -15.67 -3.33
CA LYS A 155 -5.20 -14.91 -4.34
C LYS A 155 -5.42 -13.46 -3.90
N PRO A 156 -5.29 -12.48 -4.81
CA PRO A 156 -5.59 -11.07 -4.51
C PRO A 156 -7.09 -10.81 -4.48
N LYS A 157 -7.45 -9.67 -3.89
CA LYS A 157 -8.80 -9.11 -3.96
C LYS A 157 -8.98 -8.34 -5.28
N ARG A 158 -10.10 -8.55 -5.97
CA ARG A 158 -10.40 -7.93 -7.27
C ARG A 158 -10.47 -6.39 -7.26
N GLY A 159 -10.62 -5.78 -6.08
CA GLY A 159 -10.73 -4.31 -5.97
C GLY A 159 -9.57 -3.54 -6.55
N ILE A 160 -8.34 -4.10 -6.55
CA ILE A 160 -7.21 -3.45 -7.20
C ILE A 160 -7.35 -3.47 -8.71
N GLY A 161 -7.81 -4.57 -9.31
CA GLY A 161 -8.09 -4.65 -10.74
C GLY A 161 -9.23 -3.74 -11.17
N LYS A 162 -10.29 -3.65 -10.33
CA LYS A 162 -11.38 -2.69 -10.55
C LYS A 162 -10.83 -1.26 -10.63
N LEU A 163 -10.09 -0.82 -9.61
CA LEU A 163 -9.55 0.54 -9.57
C LEU A 163 -8.57 0.81 -10.71
N ALA A 164 -7.74 -0.17 -11.09
CA ALA A 164 -6.80 -0.07 -12.19
C ALA A 164 -7.51 0.18 -13.51
N LEU A 165 -8.51 -0.65 -13.85
CA LEU A 165 -9.27 -0.54 -15.09
C LEU A 165 -10.11 0.73 -15.15
N GLU A 166 -10.86 1.04 -14.09
CA GLU A 166 -11.73 2.22 -14.07
C GLU A 166 -10.95 3.54 -14.14
N SER A 167 -9.77 3.61 -13.54
CA SER A 167 -8.98 4.85 -13.49
C SER A 167 -7.99 5.01 -14.64
N GLY A 168 -7.57 3.94 -15.31
CA GLY A 168 -6.45 3.96 -16.26
C GLY A 168 -5.11 4.41 -15.65
N ALA A 169 -5.00 4.38 -14.32
CA ALA A 169 -3.80 4.79 -13.61
C ALA A 169 -2.63 3.83 -13.87
N THR A 170 -1.42 4.35 -13.85
CA THR A 170 -0.21 3.53 -13.89
C THR A 170 -0.09 2.72 -12.59
N ILE A 171 0.08 1.40 -12.70
CA ILE A 171 0.25 0.51 -11.56
C ILE A 171 1.72 0.20 -11.35
N VAL A 172 2.20 0.36 -10.13
CA VAL A 172 3.57 -0.05 -9.75
C VAL A 172 3.47 -1.18 -8.72
N PRO A 173 3.72 -2.45 -9.12
CA PRO A 173 3.76 -3.56 -8.20
C PRO A 173 4.97 -3.43 -7.27
N VAL A 174 4.81 -3.75 -5.98
CA VAL A 174 5.86 -3.58 -4.98
C VAL A 174 5.96 -4.80 -4.08
N ALA A 175 7.18 -5.31 -3.91
CA ALA A 175 7.47 -6.33 -2.91
C ALA A 175 8.13 -5.72 -1.68
N ILE A 176 7.53 -5.95 -0.50
CA ILE A 176 8.09 -5.58 0.80
C ILE A 176 8.59 -6.86 1.48
N TYR A 177 9.89 -7.07 1.44
CA TYR A 177 10.53 -8.27 1.98
C TYR A 177 11.07 -8.02 3.40
N GLY A 178 10.83 -8.97 4.30
CA GLY A 178 11.28 -8.92 5.68
C GLY A 178 10.31 -8.24 6.65
N SER A 179 9.27 -7.55 6.17
CA SER A 179 8.35 -6.79 7.02
C SER A 179 7.44 -7.66 7.90
N ALA A 180 7.21 -8.93 7.55
CA ALA A 180 6.49 -9.87 8.41
C ALA A 180 7.10 -9.97 9.83
N LYS A 181 8.44 -9.96 9.91
CA LYS A 181 9.18 -10.04 11.17
C LYS A 181 9.17 -8.75 11.99
N VAL A 182 8.69 -7.63 11.43
CA VAL A 182 8.54 -6.36 12.18
C VAL A 182 7.62 -6.50 13.38
N ARG A 183 6.62 -7.40 13.32
CA ARG A 183 5.71 -7.68 14.44
C ARG A 183 6.43 -8.21 15.71
N ASN A 184 7.66 -8.68 15.55
CA ASN A 184 8.51 -9.16 16.65
C ASN A 184 9.29 -8.04 17.35
N TRP A 185 9.01 -6.76 17.06
CA TRP A 185 9.72 -5.62 17.65
C TRP A 185 9.71 -5.62 19.19
N LYS A 186 8.63 -6.11 19.81
CA LYS A 186 8.54 -6.27 21.28
C LYS A 186 9.52 -7.29 21.84
N ARG A 187 10.05 -8.19 21.00
CA ARG A 187 11.12 -9.14 21.32
C ARG A 187 12.50 -8.59 20.93
N LEU A 188 12.61 -7.27 20.66
CA LEU A 188 13.82 -6.58 20.18
C LEU A 188 14.39 -7.20 18.88
N GLN A 189 13.54 -7.80 18.07
CA GLN A 189 13.91 -8.40 16.79
C GLN A 189 13.57 -7.41 15.68
N PHE A 190 14.60 -6.75 15.15
CA PHE A 190 14.45 -5.73 14.09
C PHE A 190 15.00 -6.29 12.76
N PRO A 191 14.12 -6.73 11.86
CA PRO A 191 14.54 -7.29 10.58
C PRO A 191 15.10 -6.22 9.64
N LYS A 192 15.89 -6.67 8.65
CA LYS A 192 16.22 -5.86 7.49
C LYS A 192 15.01 -5.85 6.55
N VAL A 193 14.50 -4.67 6.20
CA VAL A 193 13.37 -4.54 5.27
C VAL A 193 13.86 -4.04 3.92
N THR A 194 13.44 -4.71 2.85
CA THR A 194 13.72 -4.31 1.46
C THR A 194 12.41 -4.03 0.76
N VAL A 195 12.33 -2.88 0.09
CA VAL A 195 11.19 -2.49 -0.74
C VAL A 195 11.66 -2.48 -2.19
N GLN A 196 11.12 -3.36 -3.02
CA GLN A 196 11.42 -3.39 -4.44
C GLN A 196 10.21 -2.95 -5.25
N TYR A 197 10.40 -1.91 -6.04
CA TYR A 197 9.40 -1.40 -6.98
C TYR A 197 9.60 -2.11 -8.33
N GLY A 198 8.56 -2.76 -8.83
CA GLY A 198 8.55 -3.39 -10.14
C GLY A 198 8.42 -2.39 -11.27
N GLU A 199 8.43 -2.89 -12.48
CA GLU A 199 8.13 -2.09 -13.66
C GLU A 199 6.67 -1.64 -13.64
N ALA A 200 6.44 -0.48 -14.22
CA ALA A 200 5.11 0.11 -14.29
C ALA A 200 4.22 -0.66 -15.29
N LEU A 201 3.06 -1.08 -14.83
CA LEU A 201 2.02 -1.71 -15.66
C LEU A 201 0.97 -0.67 -16.03
N ARG A 202 0.42 -0.80 -17.24
CA ARG A 202 -0.67 0.05 -17.73
C ARG A 202 -1.73 -0.83 -18.36
N TYR A 203 -2.97 -0.50 -18.08
CA TYR A 203 -4.14 -1.17 -18.62
C TYR A 203 -4.98 -0.15 -19.39
N GLU A 204 -5.65 -0.61 -20.43
CA GLU A 204 -6.66 0.19 -21.11
C GLU A 204 -7.79 0.50 -20.13
N GLN A 205 -8.25 1.75 -20.14
CA GLN A 205 -9.33 2.18 -19.26
C GLN A 205 -10.65 1.56 -19.67
N VAL A 206 -11.32 0.89 -18.74
CA VAL A 206 -12.64 0.30 -18.91
C VAL A 206 -13.57 0.92 -17.86
N PRO A 207 -14.60 1.70 -18.26
CA PRO A 207 -15.47 2.41 -17.32
C PRO A 207 -16.28 1.50 -16.39
N ASP A 208 -16.71 0.34 -16.88
CA ASP A 208 -17.48 -0.65 -16.11
C ASP A 208 -16.94 -2.06 -16.34
N PRO A 209 -15.79 -2.40 -15.76
CA PRO A 209 -15.18 -3.71 -15.97
C PRO A 209 -15.99 -4.79 -15.24
N ASP A 210 -16.20 -5.92 -15.90
CA ASP A 210 -16.85 -7.06 -15.27
C ASP A 210 -15.95 -7.71 -14.17
N LYS A 211 -16.56 -8.60 -13.37
CA LYS A 211 -15.84 -9.26 -12.27
C LYS A 211 -14.69 -10.14 -12.73
N GLY A 212 -14.76 -10.68 -13.94
CA GLY A 212 -13.72 -11.50 -14.56
C GLY A 212 -12.51 -10.64 -14.90
N GLN A 213 -12.71 -9.56 -15.65
CA GLN A 213 -11.68 -8.57 -16.01
C GLN A 213 -10.99 -7.99 -14.76
N GLN A 214 -11.79 -7.60 -13.75
CA GLN A 214 -11.25 -7.11 -12.47
C GLN A 214 -10.34 -8.13 -11.80
N GLN A 215 -10.72 -9.41 -11.79
CA GLN A 215 -9.94 -10.46 -11.16
C GLN A 215 -8.70 -10.84 -11.98
N GLU A 216 -8.78 -10.83 -13.29
CA GLU A 216 -7.67 -11.09 -14.20
C GLU A 216 -6.55 -10.06 -13.99
N VAL A 217 -6.87 -8.76 -14.06
CA VAL A 217 -5.92 -7.68 -13.81
C VAL A 217 -5.35 -7.74 -12.38
N ALA A 218 -6.19 -8.05 -11.38
CA ALA A 218 -5.70 -8.22 -10.03
C ALA A 218 -4.70 -9.39 -9.90
N ASN A 219 -4.95 -10.51 -10.60
CA ASN A 219 -4.06 -11.67 -10.60
C ASN A 219 -2.73 -11.34 -11.28
N GLU A 220 -2.74 -10.60 -12.38
CA GLU A 220 -1.54 -10.17 -13.09
C GLU A 220 -0.66 -9.26 -12.21
N ILE A 221 -1.25 -8.19 -11.62
CA ILE A 221 -0.55 -7.31 -10.69
C ILE A 221 0.06 -8.10 -9.54
N PHE A 222 -0.70 -9.03 -8.97
CA PHE A 222 -0.24 -9.84 -7.85
C PHE A 222 0.81 -10.88 -8.26
N GLY A 223 0.76 -11.38 -9.49
CA GLY A 223 1.78 -12.22 -10.10
C GLY A 223 3.14 -11.52 -10.13
N GLU A 224 3.16 -10.25 -10.51
CA GLU A 224 4.37 -9.43 -10.48
C GLU A 224 4.91 -9.23 -9.05
N ILE A 225 4.03 -8.99 -8.08
CA ILE A 225 4.45 -8.89 -6.67
C ILE A 225 5.08 -10.20 -6.20
N LYS A 226 4.48 -11.36 -6.54
CA LYS A 226 5.03 -12.68 -6.21
C LYS A 226 6.39 -12.91 -6.86
N ARG A 227 6.57 -12.53 -8.13
CA ARG A 227 7.83 -12.62 -8.86
C ARG A 227 8.94 -11.79 -8.18
N LEU A 228 8.63 -10.54 -7.83
CA LEU A 228 9.56 -9.66 -7.12
C LEU A 228 9.92 -10.22 -5.75
N TYR A 229 8.95 -10.71 -5.02
CA TYR A 229 9.12 -11.26 -3.68
C TYR A 229 10.00 -12.53 -3.72
N ALA A 230 9.71 -13.47 -4.62
CA ALA A 230 10.51 -14.67 -4.82
C ALA A 230 11.96 -14.34 -5.22
N GLY A 231 12.15 -13.34 -6.09
CA GLY A 231 13.49 -12.87 -6.43
C GLY A 231 14.28 -12.35 -5.22
N LEU A 232 13.60 -11.63 -4.30
CA LEU A 232 14.23 -11.18 -3.05
C LEU A 232 14.53 -12.34 -2.09
N GLU A 233 13.72 -13.40 -2.09
CA GLU A 233 13.99 -14.62 -1.31
C GLU A 233 15.22 -15.35 -1.83
N GLU A 234 15.30 -15.55 -3.15
CA GLU A 234 16.36 -16.33 -3.79
C GLU A 234 17.70 -15.59 -3.81
N HIS A 235 17.71 -14.33 -4.20
CA HIS A 235 18.95 -13.58 -4.47
C HIS A 235 19.28 -12.54 -3.40
N GLY A 236 18.38 -12.30 -2.46
CA GLY A 236 18.53 -11.27 -1.45
C GLY A 236 18.59 -9.85 -2.02
N ARG A 237 18.71 -8.87 -1.14
CA ARG A 237 18.77 -7.44 -1.50
C ARG A 237 19.87 -7.09 -2.49
N ARG A 238 21.10 -7.62 -2.27
CA ARG A 238 22.26 -7.26 -3.10
C ARG A 238 22.14 -7.87 -4.50
N GLY A 239 21.77 -9.15 -4.58
CA GLY A 239 21.62 -9.84 -5.86
C GLY A 239 20.51 -9.22 -6.72
N MET A 240 19.34 -8.89 -6.10
CA MET A 240 18.29 -8.20 -6.84
C MET A 240 18.67 -6.80 -7.28
N ALA A 241 19.41 -6.04 -6.48
CA ALA A 241 19.87 -4.71 -6.88
C ALA A 241 20.87 -4.79 -8.07
N GLN A 242 21.73 -5.82 -8.12
CA GLN A 242 22.62 -6.06 -9.24
C GLN A 242 21.84 -6.45 -10.51
N LYS A 243 20.88 -7.38 -10.39
CA LYS A 243 20.02 -7.78 -11.53
C LYS A 243 19.28 -6.59 -12.15
N VAL A 244 18.68 -5.75 -11.32
CA VAL A 244 17.96 -4.55 -11.79
C VAL A 244 18.91 -3.56 -12.48
N ARG A 245 20.12 -3.39 -11.97
CA ARG A 245 21.12 -2.52 -12.62
C ARG A 245 21.62 -3.07 -13.95
N ALA A 246 21.77 -4.38 -14.06
CA ALA A 246 22.20 -5.03 -15.30
C ALA A 246 21.12 -5.04 -16.40
N ALA A 247 19.84 -4.93 -16.03
CA ALA A 247 18.71 -4.88 -16.95
C ALA A 247 18.37 -3.44 -17.44
N ARG A 248 19.05 -2.41 -16.93
CA ARG A 248 18.94 -1.00 -17.31
C ARG A 248 20.10 -0.58 -18.21
#